data_68dbe620c2f00a7d64ce4ede7b191793
#
_entry.id   68dbe620c2f00a7d64ce4ede7b191793
#
_cell.length_a   1.000
_cell.length_b   1.000
_cell.length_c   1.000
_cell.angle_alpha   90.00
_cell.angle_beta   90.00
_cell.angle_gamma   90.00
#
_symmetry.space_group_name_H-M   'P 1'
#
loop_
_entity.id
_entity.type
_entity.pdbx_description
1 polymer ?
#
loop_
_entity_poly.entity_id
_entity_poly.type
_entity_poly.pdbx_seq_one_letter_code
_entity_poly.pdbx_strand_id
1 'polypeptide(L)'
;MAWKTVRADEFCSFVTDGTHDSPKPQSQGRKLITSKHLKGDYIDFDSANWISEGDYQKIIARSAVEQWDILFSMIGTIGTIYLEKSPIVEYACKNMGVFKFAGNAENAFWMYYYLKSPQAKEYIQSHLRGSTQAYVPLGSLREMPVSIPDRETRNRIVSLLKPLDEKIATNRAINDNLMQQA
;
A
#
# COMPACT_ATOMS: atom_id res chain seq x y z
N MET A 1 -10.83 23.20 -15.34
CA MET A 1 -10.86 22.06 -16.29
C MET A 1 -11.53 20.86 -15.62
N ALA A 2 -12.25 20.03 -16.39
CA ALA A 2 -12.85 18.80 -15.83
C ALA A 2 -11.74 17.76 -15.57
N TRP A 3 -11.80 17.08 -14.43
CA TRP A 3 -10.89 15.98 -14.11
C TRP A 3 -11.26 14.76 -14.96
N LYS A 4 -10.25 14.06 -15.45
CA LYS A 4 -10.46 12.79 -16.16
C LYS A 4 -10.62 11.67 -15.12
N THR A 5 -11.57 10.75 -15.36
CA THR A 5 -11.67 9.53 -14.55
C THR A 5 -11.22 8.35 -15.39
N VAL A 6 -10.34 7.52 -14.84
CA VAL A 6 -9.85 6.27 -15.45
C VAL A 6 -9.91 5.15 -14.40
N ARG A 7 -9.83 3.90 -14.85
CA ARG A 7 -9.71 2.75 -13.95
C ARG A 7 -8.32 2.73 -13.31
N ALA A 8 -8.20 2.16 -12.12
CA ALA A 8 -6.92 2.05 -11.43
C ALA A 8 -5.91 1.19 -12.22
N ASP A 9 -6.37 0.12 -12.91
CA ASP A 9 -5.51 -0.72 -13.77
C ASP A 9 -5.05 -0.04 -15.08
N GLU A 10 -5.70 1.07 -15.45
CA GLU A 10 -5.25 1.95 -16.57
C GLU A 10 -4.30 3.05 -16.08
N PHE A 11 -4.44 3.48 -14.82
CA PHE A 11 -3.60 4.51 -14.22
C PHE A 11 -2.28 3.98 -13.68
N CYS A 12 -2.30 2.80 -13.06
CA CYS A 12 -1.13 2.08 -12.57
C CYS A 12 -0.46 1.31 -13.70
N SER A 13 0.82 0.99 -13.58
CA SER A 13 1.48 0.06 -14.49
C SER A 13 0.91 -1.36 -14.37
N PHE A 14 0.51 -1.75 -13.17
CA PHE A 14 -0.15 -3.01 -12.87
C PHE A 14 -0.85 -2.95 -11.52
N VAL A 15 -1.92 -3.74 -11.33
CA VAL A 15 -2.59 -3.95 -10.04
C VAL A 15 -2.67 -5.45 -9.78
N THR A 16 -1.99 -5.90 -8.74
CA THR A 16 -1.90 -7.30 -8.34
C THR A 16 -2.15 -7.47 -6.85
N ASP A 17 -1.97 -8.67 -6.35
CA ASP A 17 -2.01 -8.97 -4.92
C ASP A 17 -0.83 -9.83 -4.49
N GLY A 18 -0.55 -9.82 -3.19
CA GLY A 18 0.42 -10.70 -2.54
C GLY A 18 -0.01 -12.17 -2.57
N THR A 19 0.83 -13.04 -2.03
CA THR A 19 0.49 -14.47 -1.96
C THR A 19 -0.72 -14.73 -1.08
N HIS A 20 -1.47 -15.79 -1.39
CA HIS A 20 -2.51 -16.37 -0.53
C HIS A 20 -1.97 -17.55 0.29
N ASP A 21 -0.81 -18.07 -0.07
CA ASP A 21 -0.17 -19.18 0.66
C ASP A 21 0.22 -18.76 2.08
N SER A 22 0.38 -19.76 2.94
CA SER A 22 0.82 -19.59 4.33
C SER A 22 2.17 -20.29 4.52
N PRO A 23 3.28 -19.69 4.10
CA PRO A 23 4.60 -20.25 4.33
C PRO A 23 4.82 -20.53 5.83
N LYS A 24 5.55 -21.59 6.15
CA LYS A 24 5.88 -21.93 7.54
C LYS A 24 6.80 -20.85 8.12
N PRO A 25 6.48 -20.32 9.31
CA PRO A 25 7.38 -19.39 10.00
C PRO A 25 8.77 -20.00 10.21
N GLN A 26 9.80 -19.17 10.06
CA GLN A 26 11.21 -19.50 10.27
C GLN A 26 11.80 -18.64 11.39
N SER A 27 12.97 -19.01 11.89
CA SER A 27 13.73 -18.18 12.86
C SER A 27 14.52 -17.05 12.18
N GLN A 28 14.75 -17.18 10.87
CA GLN A 28 15.47 -16.20 10.06
C GLN A 28 15.06 -16.33 8.58
N GLY A 29 15.42 -15.33 7.76
CA GLY A 29 15.12 -15.34 6.31
C GLY A 29 14.62 -13.98 5.84
N ARG A 30 13.44 -13.94 5.19
CA ARG A 30 12.79 -12.71 4.71
C ARG A 30 11.46 -12.48 5.45
N LYS A 31 11.07 -11.23 5.63
CA LYS A 31 9.80 -10.90 6.30
C LYS A 31 8.60 -11.13 5.39
N LEU A 32 7.51 -11.67 5.96
CA LEU A 32 6.21 -11.79 5.30
C LEU A 32 5.24 -10.77 5.91
N ILE A 33 4.95 -9.74 5.16
CA ILE A 33 4.08 -8.64 5.59
C ILE A 33 2.62 -8.99 5.28
N THR A 34 1.74 -8.72 6.23
CA THR A 34 0.28 -8.84 6.09
C THR A 34 -0.38 -7.54 6.53
N SER A 35 -1.70 -7.42 6.33
CA SER A 35 -2.46 -6.20 6.68
C SER A 35 -2.26 -5.72 8.12
N LYS A 36 -2.07 -6.61 9.09
CA LYS A 36 -1.84 -6.22 10.50
C LYS A 36 -0.54 -5.44 10.74
N HIS A 37 0.44 -5.61 9.82
CA HIS A 37 1.74 -4.95 9.92
C HIS A 37 1.75 -3.56 9.30
N LEU A 38 0.74 -3.21 8.45
CA LEU A 38 0.60 -1.86 7.91
C LEU A 38 0.07 -0.93 8.99
N LYS A 39 0.82 0.13 9.31
CA LYS A 39 0.44 1.17 10.28
C LYS A 39 0.16 2.52 9.61
N GLY A 40 0.01 2.52 8.29
CA GLY A 40 -0.26 3.69 7.45
C GLY A 40 1.01 4.32 6.89
N ASP A 41 1.84 4.89 7.71
CA ASP A 41 3.09 5.55 7.31
C ASP A 41 4.35 4.69 7.50
N TYR A 42 4.24 3.55 8.16
CA TYR A 42 5.32 2.57 8.32
C TYR A 42 4.81 1.13 8.33
N ILE A 43 5.73 0.19 8.19
CA ILE A 43 5.51 -1.25 8.33
C ILE A 43 6.13 -1.71 9.65
N ASP A 44 5.35 -2.40 10.47
CA ASP A 44 5.83 -3.08 11.69
C ASP A 44 6.52 -4.40 11.29
N PHE A 45 7.82 -4.31 10.99
CA PHE A 45 8.63 -5.46 10.64
C PHE A 45 8.91 -6.37 11.83
N ASP A 46 8.92 -5.85 13.04
CA ASP A 46 9.30 -6.62 14.24
C ASP A 46 8.29 -7.73 14.53
N SER A 47 7.01 -7.43 14.39
CA SER A 47 5.93 -8.41 14.59
C SER A 47 5.70 -9.34 13.39
N ALA A 48 6.38 -9.12 12.26
CA ALA A 48 6.23 -9.93 11.06
C ALA A 48 7.02 -11.24 11.15
N ASN A 49 6.41 -12.34 10.70
CA ASN A 49 7.06 -13.63 10.63
C ASN A 49 8.18 -13.64 9.58
N TRP A 50 9.22 -14.40 9.86
CA TRP A 50 10.22 -14.76 8.87
C TRP A 50 9.71 -15.93 8.02
N ILE A 51 10.09 -15.97 6.75
CA ILE A 51 9.87 -17.09 5.81
C ILE A 51 11.20 -17.51 5.18
N SER A 52 11.23 -18.71 4.64
CA SER A 52 12.42 -19.21 3.95
C SER A 52 12.74 -18.38 2.71
N GLU A 53 14.03 -18.33 2.32
CA GLU A 53 14.44 -17.69 1.06
C GLU A 53 13.73 -18.33 -0.14
N GLY A 54 13.52 -19.67 -0.13
CA GLY A 54 12.81 -20.36 -1.21
C GLY A 54 11.35 -19.94 -1.32
N ASP A 55 10.63 -19.75 -0.21
CA ASP A 55 9.26 -19.24 -0.23
C ASP A 55 9.23 -17.77 -0.66
N TYR A 56 10.17 -16.96 -0.19
CA TYR A 56 10.32 -15.58 -0.60
C TYR A 56 10.49 -15.47 -2.13
N GLN A 57 11.42 -16.20 -2.71
CA GLN A 57 11.67 -16.19 -4.16
C GLN A 57 10.42 -16.60 -4.97
N LYS A 58 9.67 -17.62 -4.53
CA LYS A 58 8.41 -18.02 -5.17
C LYS A 58 7.37 -16.91 -5.15
N ILE A 59 7.26 -16.18 -4.04
CA ILE A 59 6.27 -15.11 -3.89
C ILE A 59 6.65 -13.92 -4.77
N ILE A 60 7.89 -13.46 -4.71
CA ILE A 60 8.32 -12.27 -5.45
C ILE A 60 8.38 -12.50 -6.96
N ALA A 61 8.51 -13.73 -7.43
CA ALA A 61 8.41 -14.05 -8.85
C ALA A 61 7.08 -13.59 -9.48
N ARG A 62 6.00 -13.52 -8.68
CA ARG A 62 4.68 -13.06 -9.12
C ARG A 62 4.35 -11.65 -8.62
N SER A 63 4.71 -11.33 -7.41
CA SER A 63 4.20 -10.15 -6.69
C SER A 63 5.30 -9.45 -5.87
N ALA A 64 6.47 -9.25 -6.50
CA ALA A 64 7.50 -8.41 -5.90
C ALA A 64 6.93 -7.02 -5.60
N VAL A 65 7.30 -6.49 -4.43
CA VAL A 65 7.07 -5.08 -4.10
C VAL A 65 8.31 -4.30 -4.50
N GLU A 66 8.13 -3.15 -5.13
CA GLU A 66 9.20 -2.30 -5.61
C GLU A 66 9.04 -0.87 -5.09
N GLN A 67 10.08 -0.07 -5.23
CA GLN A 67 10.01 1.33 -4.87
C GLN A 67 8.84 2.03 -5.59
N TRP A 68 8.10 2.83 -4.84
CA TRP A 68 6.90 3.56 -5.23
C TRP A 68 5.64 2.71 -5.40
N ASP A 69 5.69 1.40 -5.14
CA ASP A 69 4.47 0.61 -5.06
C ASP A 69 3.64 0.99 -3.82
N ILE A 70 2.31 0.85 -3.92
CA ILE A 70 1.40 1.06 -2.80
C ILE A 70 0.85 -0.30 -2.36
N LEU A 71 1.10 -0.66 -1.11
CA LEU A 71 0.45 -1.77 -0.45
C LEU A 71 -0.91 -1.33 0.08
N PHE A 72 -1.92 -2.16 -0.15
CA PHE A 72 -3.30 -1.91 0.27
C PHE A 72 -3.83 -3.10 1.06
N SER A 73 -4.31 -2.86 2.27
CA SER A 73 -4.94 -3.88 3.09
C SER A 73 -6.31 -4.25 2.53
N MET A 74 -6.41 -5.45 1.94
CA MET A 74 -7.66 -5.97 1.36
C MET A 74 -8.56 -6.65 2.39
N ILE A 75 -8.03 -7.03 3.57
CA ILE A 75 -8.73 -7.79 4.62
C ILE A 75 -8.23 -7.32 6.00
N GLY A 76 -9.06 -7.43 7.02
CA GLY A 76 -8.72 -6.98 8.38
C GLY A 76 -8.83 -5.46 8.49
N THR A 77 -7.72 -4.74 8.52
CA THR A 77 -7.68 -3.27 8.53
C THR A 77 -7.87 -2.69 7.13
N ILE A 78 -9.02 -3.03 6.49
CA ILE A 78 -9.29 -2.67 5.09
C ILE A 78 -9.08 -1.18 4.84
N GLY A 79 -8.40 -0.85 3.73
CA GLY A 79 -8.13 0.52 3.33
C GLY A 79 -6.89 1.14 3.97
N THR A 80 -6.20 0.44 4.88
CA THR A 80 -4.87 0.87 5.31
C THR A 80 -3.91 0.72 4.13
N ILE A 81 -3.15 1.78 3.85
CA ILE A 81 -2.20 1.84 2.74
C ILE A 81 -0.80 2.20 3.22
N TYR A 82 0.20 1.73 2.49
CA TYR A 82 1.59 2.10 2.68
C TYR A 82 2.25 2.36 1.33
N LEU A 83 2.92 3.49 1.18
CA LEU A 83 3.72 3.81 0.00
C LEU A 83 5.17 3.37 0.24
N GLU A 84 5.65 2.41 -0.56
CA GLU A 84 7.03 1.94 -0.48
C GLU A 84 7.99 2.99 -1.06
N LYS A 85 8.86 3.51 -0.22
CA LYS A 85 9.85 4.54 -0.61
C LYS A 85 11.27 4.00 -0.69
N SER A 86 11.52 2.81 -0.13
CA SER A 86 12.85 2.21 -0.17
C SER A 86 13.23 1.78 -1.58
N PRO A 87 14.43 2.09 -2.04
CA PRO A 87 14.94 1.57 -3.32
C PRO A 87 15.26 0.08 -3.26
N ILE A 88 15.37 -0.48 -2.05
CA ILE A 88 15.65 -1.91 -1.82
C ILE A 88 14.51 -2.48 -0.96
N VAL A 89 13.79 -3.44 -1.50
CA VAL A 89 12.66 -4.10 -0.83
C VAL A 89 13.00 -5.59 -0.65
N GLU A 90 13.08 -6.02 0.59
CA GLU A 90 13.53 -7.38 0.96
C GLU A 90 12.46 -8.14 1.77
N TYR A 91 11.20 -7.89 1.50
CA TYR A 91 10.08 -8.58 2.10
C TYR A 91 9.05 -9.02 1.05
N ALA A 92 8.26 -10.01 1.41
CA ALA A 92 7.09 -10.42 0.61
C ALA A 92 5.81 -9.97 1.30
N CYS A 93 4.70 -9.88 0.56
CA CYS A 93 3.40 -9.55 1.11
C CYS A 93 2.37 -10.66 0.88
N LYS A 94 1.40 -10.76 1.80
CA LYS A 94 0.31 -11.74 1.77
C LYS A 94 -1.04 -11.08 1.99
N ASN A 95 -2.03 -11.45 1.15
CA ASN A 95 -3.42 -10.97 1.20
C ASN A 95 -3.52 -9.44 1.17
N MET A 96 -2.66 -8.79 0.42
CA MET A 96 -2.65 -7.33 0.22
C MET A 96 -2.69 -7.02 -1.26
N GLY A 97 -3.45 -5.99 -1.64
CA GLY A 97 -3.36 -5.41 -2.96
C GLY A 97 -2.05 -4.65 -3.13
N VAL A 98 -1.51 -4.67 -4.33
CA VAL A 98 -0.29 -3.94 -4.72
C VAL A 98 -0.59 -3.14 -5.97
N PHE A 99 -0.59 -1.82 -5.86
CA PHE A 99 -0.65 -0.91 -7.00
C PHE A 99 0.78 -0.59 -7.41
N LYS A 100 1.16 -0.97 -8.63
CA LYS A 100 2.52 -0.83 -9.16
C LYS A 100 2.62 0.37 -10.08
N PHE A 101 3.76 1.04 -10.07
CA PHE A 101 3.99 2.27 -10.84
C PHE A 101 5.25 2.24 -11.70
N ALA A 102 5.97 1.14 -11.78
CA ALA A 102 7.20 0.98 -12.56
C ALA A 102 8.19 2.16 -12.35
N GLY A 103 8.39 2.56 -11.10
CA GLY A 103 9.30 3.65 -10.71
C GLY A 103 8.70 5.07 -10.86
N ASN A 104 7.45 5.22 -11.31
CA ASN A 104 6.82 6.53 -11.48
C ASN A 104 6.31 7.10 -10.15
N ALA A 105 7.19 7.80 -9.43
CA ALA A 105 6.87 8.44 -8.16
C ALA A 105 5.71 9.46 -8.24
N GLU A 106 5.58 10.20 -9.36
CA GLU A 106 4.53 11.22 -9.52
C GLU A 106 3.13 10.57 -9.50
N ASN A 107 2.96 9.47 -10.23
CA ASN A 107 1.70 8.72 -10.25
C ASN A 107 1.45 8.00 -8.92
N ALA A 108 2.50 7.46 -8.30
CA ALA A 108 2.41 6.80 -7.00
C ALA A 108 1.91 7.74 -5.90
N PHE A 109 2.49 8.95 -5.80
CA PHE A 109 2.01 9.95 -4.82
C PHE A 109 0.58 10.39 -5.09
N TRP A 110 0.20 10.57 -6.37
CA TRP A 110 -1.20 10.90 -6.68
C TRP A 110 -2.14 9.79 -6.22
N MET A 111 -1.87 8.53 -6.59
CA MET A 111 -2.71 7.40 -6.19
C MET A 111 -2.76 7.24 -4.67
N TYR A 112 -1.63 7.43 -3.97
CA TYR A 112 -1.57 7.39 -2.52
C TYR A 112 -2.52 8.38 -1.85
N TYR A 113 -2.56 9.64 -2.33
CA TYR A 113 -3.48 10.64 -1.81
C TYR A 113 -4.92 10.40 -2.28
N TYR A 114 -5.10 9.94 -3.50
CA TYR A 114 -6.43 9.55 -3.98
C TYR A 114 -7.05 8.45 -3.10
N LEU A 115 -6.30 7.41 -2.75
CA LEU A 115 -6.77 6.33 -1.87
C LEU A 115 -7.16 6.81 -0.46
N LYS A 116 -6.64 7.93 0.00
CA LYS A 116 -7.04 8.59 1.26
C LYS A 116 -8.30 9.45 1.13
N SER A 117 -8.77 9.73 -0.08
CA SER A 117 -9.91 10.60 -0.34
C SER A 117 -11.24 9.99 0.10
N PRO A 118 -12.27 10.81 0.37
CA PRO A 118 -13.62 10.33 0.66
C PRO A 118 -14.19 9.46 -0.48
N GLN A 119 -13.94 9.82 -1.74
CA GLN A 119 -14.43 9.11 -2.91
C GLN A 119 -13.88 7.68 -2.99
N ALA A 120 -12.58 7.51 -2.78
CA ALA A 120 -11.96 6.18 -2.76
C ALA A 120 -12.48 5.34 -1.58
N LYS A 121 -12.65 5.95 -0.40
CA LYS A 121 -13.19 5.26 0.78
C LYS A 121 -14.62 4.80 0.56
N GLU A 122 -15.49 5.63 -0.02
CA GLU A 122 -16.86 5.29 -0.36
C GLU A 122 -16.92 4.15 -1.38
N TYR A 123 -16.09 4.22 -2.44
CA TYR A 123 -15.97 3.14 -3.40
C TYR A 123 -15.56 1.82 -2.74
N ILE A 124 -14.54 1.83 -1.89
CA ILE A 124 -14.08 0.65 -1.15
C ILE A 124 -15.21 0.07 -0.31
N GLN A 125 -15.93 0.90 0.46
CA GLN A 125 -17.04 0.45 1.31
C GLN A 125 -18.17 -0.19 0.50
N SER A 126 -18.52 0.36 -0.65
CA SER A 126 -19.58 -0.19 -1.52
C SER A 126 -19.20 -1.49 -2.21
N HIS A 127 -17.90 -1.85 -2.25
CA HIS A 127 -17.38 -3.04 -2.90
C HIS A 127 -16.90 -4.12 -1.94
N LEU A 128 -17.18 -3.97 -0.63
CA LEU A 128 -16.89 -5.03 0.35
C LEU A 128 -17.64 -6.31 0.05
N ARG A 129 -17.00 -7.43 0.27
CA ARG A 129 -17.56 -8.80 0.17
C ARG A 129 -17.27 -9.57 1.45
N GLY A 130 -17.99 -10.67 1.64
CA GLY A 130 -17.84 -11.56 2.78
C GLY A 130 -18.75 -11.19 3.95
N SER A 131 -19.52 -12.19 4.44
CA SER A 131 -20.45 -12.02 5.57
C SER A 131 -19.78 -12.20 6.93
N THR A 132 -18.80 -13.10 7.03
CA THR A 132 -18.08 -13.38 8.30
C THR A 132 -16.84 -12.50 8.43
N GLN A 133 -16.09 -12.34 7.35
CA GLN A 133 -14.91 -11.47 7.31
C GLN A 133 -14.95 -10.64 6.04
N ALA A 134 -15.14 -9.34 6.19
CA ALA A 134 -15.17 -8.44 5.06
C ALA A 134 -13.79 -8.35 4.36
N TYR A 135 -13.82 -8.26 3.03
CA TYR A 135 -12.63 -8.04 2.22
C TYR A 135 -12.98 -7.26 0.94
N VAL A 136 -11.98 -6.67 0.31
CA VAL A 136 -12.09 -6.02 -1.00
C VAL A 136 -11.49 -6.97 -2.05
N PRO A 137 -12.27 -7.40 -3.07
CA PRO A 137 -11.74 -8.21 -4.17
C PRO A 137 -10.69 -7.46 -4.98
N LEU A 138 -9.68 -8.17 -5.52
CA LEU A 138 -8.68 -7.59 -6.41
C LEU A 138 -9.31 -6.95 -7.66
N GLY A 139 -10.36 -7.56 -8.21
CA GLY A 139 -11.12 -6.99 -9.32
C GLY A 139 -11.65 -5.59 -9.01
N SER A 140 -12.20 -5.39 -7.81
CA SER A 140 -12.68 -4.07 -7.38
C SER A 140 -11.53 -3.05 -7.25
N LEU A 141 -10.34 -3.46 -6.83
CA LEU A 141 -9.19 -2.55 -6.81
C LEU A 141 -8.76 -2.15 -8.22
N ARG A 142 -8.78 -3.07 -9.19
CA ARG A 142 -8.47 -2.81 -10.60
C ARG A 142 -9.46 -1.86 -11.26
N GLU A 143 -10.74 -2.04 -10.96
CA GLU A 143 -11.84 -1.27 -11.53
C GLU A 143 -12.10 0.06 -10.84
N MET A 144 -11.41 0.34 -9.72
CA MET A 144 -11.62 1.58 -8.96
C MET A 144 -11.47 2.80 -9.87
N PRO A 145 -12.49 3.69 -9.91
CA PRO A 145 -12.40 4.92 -10.69
C PRO A 145 -11.44 5.90 -10.01
N VAL A 146 -10.38 6.29 -10.71
CA VAL A 146 -9.37 7.25 -10.24
C VAL A 146 -9.58 8.58 -10.96
N SER A 147 -9.87 9.63 -10.19
CA SER A 147 -10.00 10.99 -10.72
C SER A 147 -8.63 11.65 -10.87
N ILE A 148 -8.32 12.14 -12.05
CA ILE A 148 -7.01 12.68 -12.40
C ILE A 148 -7.18 14.10 -12.94
N PRO A 149 -6.66 15.14 -12.25
CA PRO A 149 -6.56 16.49 -12.80
C PRO A 149 -5.43 16.57 -13.84
N ASP A 150 -5.29 17.74 -14.47
CA ASP A 150 -4.09 18.03 -15.24
C ASP A 150 -2.83 17.90 -14.37
N ARG A 151 -1.68 17.74 -15.05
CA ARG A 151 -0.41 17.47 -14.37
C ARG A 151 0.01 18.58 -13.39
N GLU A 152 -0.22 19.83 -13.76
CA GLU A 152 0.14 20.98 -12.92
C GLU A 152 -0.68 20.97 -11.62
N THR A 153 -2.00 20.83 -11.72
CA THR A 153 -2.91 20.74 -10.57
C THR A 153 -2.53 19.55 -9.67
N ARG A 154 -2.24 18.39 -10.26
CA ARG A 154 -1.80 17.19 -9.54
C ARG A 154 -0.53 17.45 -8.73
N ASN A 155 0.48 18.05 -9.36
CA ASN A 155 1.75 18.34 -8.70
C ASN A 155 1.59 19.37 -7.59
N ARG A 156 0.74 20.38 -7.77
CA ARG A 156 0.43 21.38 -6.72
C ARG A 156 -0.23 20.70 -5.52
N ILE A 157 -1.22 19.84 -5.72
CA ILE A 157 -1.88 19.10 -4.64
C ILE A 157 -0.87 18.23 -3.89
N VAL A 158 -0.07 17.43 -4.61
CA VAL A 158 0.94 16.56 -3.99
C VAL A 158 1.98 17.37 -3.22
N SER A 159 2.44 18.51 -3.76
CA SER A 159 3.43 19.37 -3.09
C SER A 159 2.92 20.01 -1.79
N LEU A 160 1.60 20.15 -1.64
CA LEU A 160 0.99 20.63 -0.39
C LEU A 160 0.81 19.50 0.63
N LEU A 161 0.42 18.29 0.17
CA LEU A 161 0.09 17.18 1.07
C LEU A 161 1.34 16.43 1.57
N LYS A 162 2.36 16.28 0.72
CA LYS A 162 3.58 15.54 1.06
C LYS A 162 4.31 16.10 2.30
N PRO A 163 4.58 17.40 2.44
CA PRO A 163 5.20 17.93 3.64
C PRO A 163 4.36 17.74 4.91
N LEU A 164 3.03 17.71 4.80
CA LEU A 164 2.16 17.43 5.94
C LEU A 164 2.32 15.99 6.42
N ASP A 165 2.33 15.01 5.52
CA ASP A 165 2.59 13.62 5.87
C ASP A 165 4.01 13.42 6.46
N GLU A 166 5.01 14.10 5.90
CA GLU A 166 6.39 14.07 6.43
C GLU A 166 6.46 14.66 7.84
N LYS A 167 5.74 15.75 8.10
CA LYS A 167 5.65 16.34 9.45
C LYS A 167 4.95 15.41 10.44
N ILE A 168 3.86 14.74 10.03
CA ILE A 168 3.16 13.76 10.86
C ILE A 168 4.10 12.59 11.22
N ALA A 169 4.82 12.05 10.23
CA ALA A 169 5.77 10.97 10.46
C ALA A 169 6.91 11.38 11.41
N THR A 170 7.47 12.59 11.23
CA THR A 170 8.51 13.14 12.11
C THR A 170 8.00 13.31 13.54
N ASN A 171 6.81 13.90 13.72
CA ASN A 171 6.24 14.10 15.05
C ASN A 171 5.98 12.77 15.76
N ARG A 172 5.54 11.72 15.03
CA ARG A 172 5.37 10.38 15.57
C ARG A 172 6.71 9.82 16.05
N ALA A 173 7.74 9.85 15.20
CA ALA A 173 9.07 9.36 15.57
C ALA A 173 9.64 10.08 16.83
N ILE A 174 9.40 11.38 16.95
CA ILE A 174 9.78 12.15 18.17
C ILE A 174 9.02 11.63 19.40
N ASN A 175 7.70 11.44 19.29
CA ASN A 175 6.88 10.96 20.40
C ASN A 175 7.30 9.54 20.84
N ASP A 176 7.57 8.65 19.89
CA ASP A 176 8.01 7.28 20.17
C ASP A 176 9.36 7.29 20.88
N ASN A 177 10.31 8.13 20.48
CA ASN A 177 11.60 8.30 21.14
C ASN A 177 11.44 8.85 22.58
N LEU A 178 10.57 9.83 22.78
CA LEU A 178 10.31 10.39 24.11
C LEU A 178 9.69 9.36 25.06
N MET A 179 8.77 8.52 24.54
CA MET A 179 8.17 7.44 25.35
C MET A 179 9.17 6.33 25.73
N GLN A 180 10.23 6.12 24.93
CA GLN A 180 11.29 5.15 25.25
C GLN A 180 12.28 5.68 26.29
N GLN A 181 12.33 7.00 26.51
CA GLN A 181 13.23 7.65 27.46
C GLN A 181 12.60 7.91 28.83
N ALA A 182 11.29 7.73 28.95
CA ALA A 182 10.53 7.94 30.19
C ALA A 182 10.35 6.62 30.97
#